data_2a84dd05766031007fb4198edcefc057
#
_entry.id   2a84dd05766031007fb4198edcefc057
#
_cell.length_a   1.000
_cell.length_b   1.000
_cell.length_c   1.000
_cell.angle_alpha   90.00
_cell.angle_beta   90.00
_cell.angle_gamma   90.00
#
_symmetry.space_group_name_H-M   'P 1'
#
loop_
_entity.id
_entity.type
_entity.pdbx_description
1 polymer ?
#
loop_
_entity_poly.entity_id
_entity_poly.type
_entity_poly.pdbx_seq_one_letter_code
_entity_poly.pdbx_strand_id
1 'polypeptide(L)'
;MVIDYRALLLSTIYPNLMPSPRIWLLTGAKQGDNAQAVRLADSTGLPYERRRIVLKPGFDIAKPRVKASLHHVDLAASDKLEPPWPDLVLTVGRRMAMVALWIKAQSPATRLALIGPPKREADKFGLIVVPFHYRTEERANICRIGLPLLGIDPKRVAAEGDRWREKFASLPRPLTVLLCGGNIGSHSFDPETAGDILSRIQAMGDGGSLHVVASRRTPPETVTAIASALPKGAVLHRWETAGADNPYVGLLAHGHRFVVTGDSVSMLVEVARLGKPLAIAPLRLANRTVADILRGVHVRDGAAYLVAAGAQQAMEGLLPLLGLETSTRDFTLLHDFLYRKGWAVPLGEPFVTPSNPPADDTAIAARRLMALLAPGAVR
;
A
#
# COMPACT_ATOMS: atom_id res chain seq x y z
N MET A 1 -32.02 -26.31 -6.35
CA MET A 1 -30.89 -25.58 -6.97
C MET A 1 -30.52 -26.32 -8.24
N VAL A 2 -31.08 -25.90 -9.39
CA VAL A 2 -30.84 -26.56 -10.69
C VAL A 2 -29.53 -25.96 -11.23
N ILE A 3 -28.47 -26.76 -11.24
CA ILE A 3 -27.21 -26.38 -11.89
C ILE A 3 -27.48 -26.46 -13.40
N ASP A 4 -27.32 -25.33 -14.10
CA ASP A 4 -27.43 -25.31 -15.56
C ASP A 4 -26.18 -25.98 -16.18
N TYR A 5 -26.28 -27.30 -16.34
CA TYR A 5 -25.25 -28.13 -16.95
C TYR A 5 -24.94 -27.73 -18.40
N ARG A 6 -25.87 -27.06 -19.09
CA ARG A 6 -25.66 -26.56 -20.46
C ARG A 6 -24.63 -25.42 -20.50
N ALA A 7 -24.73 -24.49 -19.56
CA ALA A 7 -23.77 -23.39 -19.45
C ALA A 7 -22.37 -23.90 -19.05
N LEU A 8 -22.32 -24.92 -18.17
CA LEU A 8 -21.07 -25.55 -17.76
C LEU A 8 -20.41 -26.34 -18.90
N LEU A 9 -21.17 -27.08 -19.68
CA LEU A 9 -20.68 -27.83 -20.84
C LEU A 9 -20.21 -26.91 -21.97
N LEU A 10 -20.95 -25.83 -22.26
CA LEU A 10 -20.56 -24.85 -23.28
C LEU A 10 -19.31 -24.10 -22.90
N SER A 11 -19.09 -23.75 -21.63
CA SER A 11 -17.87 -23.10 -21.16
C SER A 11 -16.63 -24.00 -21.20
N THR A 12 -16.84 -25.34 -21.09
CA THR A 12 -15.75 -26.31 -21.12
C THR A 12 -15.37 -26.70 -22.56
N ILE A 13 -16.35 -26.77 -23.47
CA ILE A 13 -16.14 -27.23 -24.85
C ILE A 13 -15.81 -26.08 -25.80
N TYR A 14 -16.33 -24.86 -25.53
CA TYR A 14 -16.14 -23.67 -26.36
C TYR A 14 -15.77 -22.44 -25.49
N PRO A 15 -14.58 -22.40 -24.90
CA PRO A 15 -14.20 -21.29 -24.05
C PRO A 15 -14.15 -19.92 -24.77
N ASN A 16 -14.09 -19.93 -26.10
CA ASN A 16 -14.01 -18.71 -26.93
C ASN A 16 -15.40 -18.17 -27.37
N LEU A 17 -16.52 -18.81 -27.00
CA LEU A 17 -17.88 -18.38 -27.41
C LEU A 17 -18.59 -17.49 -26.39
N MET A 18 -18.08 -17.38 -25.16
CA MET A 18 -18.60 -16.44 -24.19
C MET A 18 -17.83 -15.11 -24.29
N PRO A 19 -18.51 -13.97 -24.40
CA PRO A 19 -17.83 -12.68 -24.38
C PRO A 19 -17.05 -12.55 -23.06
N SER A 20 -15.78 -12.15 -23.18
CA SER A 20 -14.96 -11.89 -21.99
C SER A 20 -15.65 -10.89 -21.08
N PRO A 21 -15.69 -11.12 -19.76
CA PRO A 21 -16.34 -10.21 -18.84
C PRO A 21 -15.68 -8.82 -18.92
N ARG A 22 -16.51 -7.78 -18.92
CA ARG A 22 -16.03 -6.40 -18.83
C ARG A 22 -15.64 -6.09 -17.39
N ILE A 23 -14.37 -5.82 -17.17
CA ILE A 23 -13.83 -5.50 -15.84
C ILE A 23 -13.37 -4.05 -15.82
N TRP A 24 -13.84 -3.29 -14.86
CA TRP A 24 -13.29 -1.96 -14.57
C TRP A 24 -12.38 -2.00 -13.35
N LEU A 25 -11.16 -1.50 -13.53
CA LEU A 25 -10.20 -1.27 -12.46
C LEU A 25 -10.21 0.21 -12.09
N LEU A 26 -10.80 0.56 -10.94
CA LEU A 26 -10.80 1.95 -10.47
C LEU A 26 -9.46 2.26 -9.80
N THR A 27 -8.78 3.28 -10.29
CA THR A 27 -7.48 3.73 -9.77
C THR A 27 -7.56 5.18 -9.30
N GLY A 28 -6.84 5.50 -8.24
CA GLY A 28 -6.74 6.86 -7.69
C GLY A 28 -5.30 7.38 -7.67
N ALA A 29 -5.02 8.43 -6.90
CA ALA A 29 -3.70 9.06 -6.82
C ALA A 29 -2.63 8.21 -6.08
N LYS A 30 -3.04 7.24 -5.25
CA LYS A 30 -2.12 6.45 -4.43
C LYS A 30 -1.54 5.28 -5.21
N GLN A 31 -0.29 5.41 -5.63
CA GLN A 31 0.38 4.40 -6.43
C GLN A 31 0.47 3.02 -5.76
N GLY A 32 0.77 2.95 -4.46
CA GLY A 32 0.83 1.68 -3.74
C GLY A 32 -0.52 0.97 -3.64
N ASP A 33 -1.62 1.71 -3.52
CA ASP A 33 -2.97 1.16 -3.56
C ASP A 33 -3.26 0.64 -4.98
N ASN A 34 -2.99 1.45 -6.01
CA ASN A 34 -3.19 1.06 -7.42
C ASN A 34 -2.37 -0.19 -7.79
N ALA A 35 -1.13 -0.30 -7.31
CA ALA A 35 -0.27 -1.45 -7.58
C ALA A 35 -0.89 -2.77 -7.08
N GLN A 36 -1.53 -2.77 -5.91
CA GLN A 36 -2.23 -3.96 -5.40
C GLN A 36 -3.40 -4.36 -6.30
N ALA A 37 -4.18 -3.38 -6.75
CA ALA A 37 -5.35 -3.63 -7.60
C ALA A 37 -4.92 -4.13 -9.00
N VAL A 38 -3.90 -3.52 -9.59
CA VAL A 38 -3.30 -3.96 -10.86
C VAL A 38 -2.77 -5.38 -10.74
N ARG A 39 -1.97 -5.67 -9.69
CA ARG A 39 -1.42 -7.01 -9.47
C ARG A 39 -2.51 -8.08 -9.36
N LEU A 40 -3.59 -7.79 -8.64
CA LEU A 40 -4.72 -8.71 -8.55
C LEU A 40 -5.44 -8.88 -9.90
N ALA A 41 -5.66 -7.79 -10.64
CA ALA A 41 -6.27 -7.85 -11.96
C ALA A 41 -5.41 -8.65 -12.95
N ASP A 42 -4.11 -8.35 -13.05
CA ASP A 42 -3.17 -9.04 -13.93
C ASP A 42 -3.11 -10.55 -13.63
N SER A 43 -3.20 -10.95 -12.36
CA SER A 43 -3.14 -12.34 -11.95
C SER A 43 -4.38 -13.17 -12.37
N THR A 44 -5.45 -12.53 -12.82
CA THR A 44 -6.63 -13.24 -13.38
C THR A 44 -6.41 -13.67 -14.83
N GLY A 45 -5.47 -13.06 -15.54
CA GLY A 45 -5.31 -13.25 -17.00
C GLY A 45 -6.43 -12.65 -17.85
N LEU A 46 -7.42 -11.98 -17.24
CA LEU A 46 -8.54 -11.38 -17.97
C LEU A 46 -8.24 -9.94 -18.38
N PRO A 47 -8.74 -9.48 -19.53
CA PRO A 47 -8.63 -8.08 -19.91
C PRO A 47 -9.45 -7.20 -18.97
N TYR A 48 -8.95 -5.99 -18.69
CA TYR A 48 -9.66 -5.00 -17.90
C TYR A 48 -9.41 -3.58 -18.42
N GLU A 49 -10.37 -2.70 -18.17
CA GLU A 49 -10.29 -1.28 -18.49
C GLU A 49 -9.92 -0.50 -17.20
N ARG A 50 -8.84 0.26 -17.24
CA ARG A 50 -8.52 1.19 -16.15
C ARG A 50 -9.41 2.41 -16.23
N ARG A 51 -10.00 2.81 -15.09
CA ARG A 51 -10.74 4.04 -14.89
C ARG A 51 -10.03 4.86 -13.83
N ARG A 52 -9.37 5.93 -14.27
CA ARG A 52 -8.68 6.85 -13.38
C ARG A 52 -9.68 7.80 -12.74
N ILE A 53 -9.73 7.81 -11.42
CA ILE A 53 -10.61 8.66 -10.62
C ILE A 53 -9.77 9.71 -9.92
N VAL A 54 -10.06 10.96 -10.20
CA VAL A 54 -9.45 12.11 -9.54
C VAL A 54 -10.40 12.61 -8.47
N LEU A 55 -9.89 12.88 -7.30
CA LEU A 55 -10.67 13.41 -6.19
C LEU A 55 -10.60 14.94 -6.20
N LYS A 56 -11.69 15.58 -5.82
CA LYS A 56 -11.70 17.04 -5.59
C LYS A 56 -10.72 17.40 -4.47
N PRO A 57 -10.14 18.60 -4.48
CA PRO A 57 -9.27 19.09 -3.42
C PRO A 57 -9.91 18.90 -2.03
N GLY A 58 -9.12 18.46 -1.06
CA GLY A 58 -9.55 18.19 0.31
C GLY A 58 -10.12 16.79 0.55
N PHE A 59 -10.54 16.04 -0.49
CA PHE A 59 -10.96 14.65 -0.33
C PHE A 59 -9.80 13.64 -0.37
N ASP A 60 -8.61 14.06 -0.76
CA ASP A 60 -7.39 13.24 -0.84
C ASP A 60 -6.55 13.26 0.46
N ILE A 61 -6.61 14.34 1.24
CA ILE A 61 -5.73 14.60 2.38
C ILE A 61 -6.26 13.96 3.67
N ALA A 62 -7.55 14.18 4.01
CA ALA A 62 -8.14 13.69 5.26
C ALA A 62 -8.90 12.37 5.06
N LYS A 63 -9.56 11.88 6.11
CA LYS A 63 -10.51 10.75 6.04
C LYS A 63 -11.97 11.27 6.00
N PRO A 64 -12.38 12.02 4.99
CA PRO A 64 -13.72 12.59 4.94
C PRO A 64 -14.79 11.50 4.93
N ARG A 65 -15.96 11.82 5.45
CA ARG A 65 -17.13 10.97 5.32
C ARG A 65 -17.60 11.03 3.87
N VAL A 66 -17.24 10.04 3.06
CA VAL A 66 -17.72 9.90 1.70
C VAL A 66 -18.94 9.00 1.66
N LYS A 67 -19.92 9.33 0.81
CA LYS A 67 -21.12 8.53 0.55
C LYS A 67 -20.94 7.76 -0.76
N ALA A 68 -21.77 6.78 -0.99
CA ALA A 68 -21.90 6.07 -2.27
C ALA A 68 -22.44 7.03 -3.35
N SER A 69 -21.63 7.95 -3.81
CA SER A 69 -21.95 8.98 -4.77
C SER A 69 -20.66 9.51 -5.42
N LEU A 70 -20.76 10.35 -6.43
CA LEU A 70 -19.63 11.00 -7.11
C LEU A 70 -19.32 12.40 -6.57
N HIS A 71 -19.92 12.85 -5.47
CA HIS A 71 -19.75 14.22 -4.96
C HIS A 71 -18.31 14.58 -4.63
N HIS A 72 -17.49 13.59 -4.27
CA HIS A 72 -16.07 13.73 -3.93
C HIS A 72 -15.15 13.55 -5.14
N VAL A 73 -15.70 13.25 -6.31
CA VAL A 73 -14.96 13.02 -7.56
C VAL A 73 -14.94 14.29 -8.40
N ASP A 74 -13.79 14.63 -8.93
CA ASP A 74 -13.65 15.61 -10.00
C ASP A 74 -13.99 14.92 -11.32
N LEU A 75 -15.21 15.15 -11.80
CA LEU A 75 -15.72 14.49 -13.02
C LEU A 75 -15.01 14.97 -14.28
N ALA A 76 -14.53 16.21 -14.30
CA ALA A 76 -13.84 16.77 -15.45
C ALA A 76 -12.43 16.19 -15.61
N ALA A 77 -11.77 15.88 -14.49
CA ALA A 77 -10.42 15.33 -14.47
C ALA A 77 -10.38 13.78 -14.41
N SER A 78 -11.54 13.12 -14.22
CA SER A 78 -11.68 11.66 -14.14
C SER A 78 -12.13 11.05 -15.46
N ASP A 79 -11.83 9.75 -15.62
CA ASP A 79 -12.40 8.98 -16.72
C ASP A 79 -13.90 8.83 -16.52
N LYS A 80 -14.64 8.76 -17.64
CA LYS A 80 -16.10 8.65 -17.66
C LYS A 80 -16.59 7.36 -17.01
N LEU A 81 -17.64 7.47 -16.23
CA LEU A 81 -18.35 6.37 -15.58
C LEU A 81 -19.77 6.31 -16.13
N GLU A 82 -19.91 5.76 -17.32
CA GLU A 82 -21.18 5.65 -18.08
C GLU A 82 -21.31 4.29 -18.76
N PRO A 83 -22.53 3.87 -19.14
CA PRO A 83 -22.74 2.60 -19.85
C PRO A 83 -21.91 2.49 -21.14
N PRO A 84 -21.62 1.24 -21.56
CA PRO A 84 -22.07 -0.02 -20.98
C PRO A 84 -21.32 -0.37 -19.69
N TRP A 85 -22.11 -0.71 -18.64
CA TRP A 85 -21.57 -0.98 -17.31
C TRP A 85 -20.74 -2.28 -17.27
N PRO A 86 -19.75 -2.39 -16.35
CA PRO A 86 -18.92 -3.58 -16.23
C PRO A 86 -19.66 -4.72 -15.51
N ASP A 87 -19.22 -5.95 -15.76
CA ASP A 87 -19.63 -7.12 -14.99
C ASP A 87 -18.99 -7.12 -13.59
N LEU A 88 -17.75 -6.56 -13.49
CA LEU A 88 -17.00 -6.49 -12.26
C LEU A 88 -16.29 -5.13 -12.13
N VAL A 89 -16.39 -4.54 -10.96
CA VAL A 89 -15.52 -3.43 -10.52
C VAL A 89 -14.54 -3.94 -9.50
N LEU A 90 -13.23 -3.82 -9.77
CA LEU A 90 -12.16 -4.03 -8.81
C LEU A 90 -11.59 -2.69 -8.36
N THR A 91 -11.42 -2.52 -7.06
CA THR A 91 -10.92 -1.26 -6.52
C THR A 91 -10.17 -1.43 -5.20
N VAL A 92 -9.55 -0.35 -4.73
CA VAL A 92 -8.79 -0.34 -3.48
C VAL A 92 -9.08 0.91 -2.65
N GLY A 93 -9.29 0.67 -1.36
CA GLY A 93 -9.46 1.73 -0.38
C GLY A 93 -10.84 2.39 -0.37
N ARG A 94 -11.10 3.13 0.70
CA ARG A 94 -12.44 3.62 1.08
C ARG A 94 -13.09 4.56 0.06
N ARG A 95 -12.31 5.47 -0.53
CA ARG A 95 -12.88 6.49 -1.44
C ARG A 95 -13.34 5.87 -2.74
N MET A 96 -12.54 4.97 -3.27
CA MET A 96 -12.87 4.23 -4.49
C MET A 96 -13.99 3.23 -4.24
N ALA A 97 -14.09 2.64 -3.04
CA ALA A 97 -15.21 1.81 -2.65
C ALA A 97 -16.56 2.55 -2.76
N MET A 98 -16.60 3.85 -2.44
CA MET A 98 -17.83 4.65 -2.58
C MET A 98 -18.20 4.88 -4.04
N VAL A 99 -17.23 5.05 -4.92
CA VAL A 99 -17.45 5.13 -6.38
C VAL A 99 -17.97 3.78 -6.90
N ALA A 100 -17.38 2.68 -6.47
CA ALA A 100 -17.85 1.33 -6.84
C ALA A 100 -19.30 1.08 -6.38
N LEU A 101 -19.66 1.49 -5.18
CA LEU A 101 -21.04 1.40 -4.68
C LEU A 101 -22.00 2.28 -5.48
N TRP A 102 -21.56 3.45 -5.94
CA TRP A 102 -22.36 4.28 -6.84
C TRP A 102 -22.58 3.59 -8.18
N ILE A 103 -21.56 2.96 -8.78
CA ILE A 103 -21.69 2.17 -10.00
C ILE A 103 -22.69 1.01 -9.78
N LYS A 104 -22.60 0.31 -8.65
CA LYS A 104 -23.55 -0.76 -8.28
C LYS A 104 -25.00 -0.28 -8.22
N ALA A 105 -25.21 0.96 -7.77
CA ALA A 105 -26.55 1.57 -7.75
C ALA A 105 -27.07 1.88 -9.16
N GLN A 106 -26.19 2.20 -10.12
CA GLN A 106 -26.57 2.40 -11.53
C GLN A 106 -26.77 1.08 -12.28
N SER A 107 -26.01 0.04 -11.90
CA SER A 107 -26.05 -1.29 -12.50
C SER A 107 -26.06 -2.36 -11.43
N PRO A 108 -27.24 -2.79 -10.96
CA PRO A 108 -27.37 -3.81 -9.91
C PRO A 108 -26.71 -5.14 -10.25
N ALA A 109 -26.54 -5.47 -11.54
CA ALA A 109 -25.85 -6.67 -11.99
C ALA A 109 -24.31 -6.62 -11.77
N THR A 110 -23.71 -5.43 -11.77
CA THR A 110 -22.26 -5.26 -11.57
C THR A 110 -21.83 -5.83 -10.23
N ARG A 111 -20.83 -6.69 -10.23
CA ARG A 111 -20.20 -7.26 -9.02
C ARG A 111 -19.08 -6.35 -8.53
N LEU A 112 -18.86 -6.32 -7.22
CA LEU A 112 -17.83 -5.46 -6.63
C LEU A 112 -16.77 -6.29 -5.92
N ALA A 113 -15.50 -5.95 -6.14
CA ALA A 113 -14.37 -6.45 -5.39
C ALA A 113 -13.55 -5.29 -4.81
N LEU A 114 -13.16 -5.40 -3.55
CA LEU A 114 -12.45 -4.36 -2.80
C LEU A 114 -11.17 -4.92 -2.18
N ILE A 115 -10.06 -4.21 -2.32
CA ILE A 115 -8.86 -4.45 -1.54
C ILE A 115 -8.82 -3.44 -0.37
N GLY A 116 -8.71 -3.98 0.84
CA GLY A 116 -8.74 -3.23 2.08
C GLY A 116 -10.10 -3.30 2.80
N PRO A 117 -10.14 -2.89 4.09
CA PRO A 117 -11.34 -3.04 4.89
C PRO A 117 -12.46 -2.09 4.42
N PRO A 118 -13.67 -2.59 4.21
CA PRO A 118 -14.82 -1.76 3.98
C PRO A 118 -15.22 -1.12 5.31
N LYS A 119 -15.50 0.18 5.30
CA LYS A 119 -16.03 0.85 6.50
C LYS A 119 -17.56 0.73 6.62
N ARG A 120 -18.24 0.52 5.51
CA ARG A 120 -19.71 0.41 5.41
C ARG A 120 -20.08 -0.50 4.25
N GLU A 121 -21.28 -1.04 4.29
CA GLU A 121 -21.89 -1.77 3.19
C GLU A 121 -21.02 -2.94 2.67
N ALA A 122 -20.37 -3.65 3.60
CA ALA A 122 -19.51 -4.80 3.29
C ALA A 122 -20.27 -5.91 2.55
N ASP A 123 -21.54 -6.04 2.80
CA ASP A 123 -22.47 -6.98 2.18
C ASP A 123 -22.68 -6.75 0.67
N LYS A 124 -22.48 -5.51 0.20
CA LYS A 124 -22.59 -5.17 -1.23
C LYS A 124 -21.37 -5.57 -2.07
N PHE A 125 -20.29 -5.95 -1.42
CA PHE A 125 -19.09 -6.44 -2.09
C PHE A 125 -19.14 -7.97 -2.16
N GLY A 126 -19.00 -8.54 -3.34
CA GLY A 126 -18.87 -9.98 -3.52
C GLY A 126 -17.53 -10.53 -3.02
N LEU A 127 -16.48 -9.70 -3.04
CA LEU A 127 -15.16 -10.04 -2.50
C LEU A 127 -14.52 -8.84 -1.84
N ILE A 128 -13.95 -9.07 -0.65
CA ILE A 128 -13.14 -8.10 0.09
C ILE A 128 -11.81 -8.77 0.44
N VAL A 129 -10.72 -8.32 -0.14
CA VAL A 129 -9.37 -8.84 0.15
C VAL A 129 -8.73 -7.99 1.23
N VAL A 130 -8.44 -8.59 2.38
CA VAL A 130 -7.95 -7.85 3.56
C VAL A 130 -6.67 -8.48 4.09
N PRO A 131 -5.54 -7.75 4.12
CA PRO A 131 -4.34 -8.18 4.84
C PRO A 131 -4.62 -8.33 6.34
N PHE A 132 -3.95 -9.31 6.97
CA PHE A 132 -4.23 -9.70 8.34
C PHE A 132 -4.07 -8.57 9.38
N HIS A 133 -3.20 -7.57 9.14
CA HIS A 133 -2.99 -6.43 10.05
C HIS A 133 -4.14 -5.41 10.08
N TYR A 134 -5.21 -5.65 9.33
CA TYR A 134 -6.45 -4.91 9.49
C TYR A 134 -7.42 -5.69 10.39
N ARG A 135 -7.88 -5.04 11.43
CA ARG A 135 -8.95 -5.58 12.27
C ARG A 135 -10.28 -5.50 11.52
N THR A 136 -10.81 -6.63 11.13
CA THR A 136 -12.11 -6.76 10.45
C THR A 136 -12.86 -7.96 10.99
N GLU A 137 -14.18 -7.88 10.98
CA GLU A 137 -15.04 -9.04 11.26
C GLU A 137 -14.83 -10.13 10.24
N GLU A 138 -15.05 -11.38 10.62
CA GLU A 138 -15.08 -12.50 9.67
C GLU A 138 -16.42 -12.56 8.95
N ARG A 139 -16.36 -12.61 7.61
CA ARG A 139 -17.53 -12.73 6.74
C ARG A 139 -17.19 -13.63 5.56
N ALA A 140 -18.18 -14.30 4.99
CA ALA A 140 -17.99 -15.21 3.85
C ALA A 140 -17.34 -14.55 2.63
N ASN A 141 -17.62 -13.27 2.40
CA ASN A 141 -17.07 -12.48 1.31
C ASN A 141 -15.69 -11.87 1.61
N ILE A 142 -15.12 -12.09 2.80
CA ILE A 142 -13.76 -11.63 3.15
C ILE A 142 -12.75 -12.72 2.82
N CYS A 143 -11.75 -12.36 2.02
CA CYS A 143 -10.55 -13.12 1.77
C CYS A 143 -9.41 -12.53 2.59
N ARG A 144 -9.06 -13.16 3.71
CA ARG A 144 -7.89 -12.77 4.48
C ARG A 144 -6.63 -13.25 3.79
N ILE A 145 -5.66 -12.36 3.70
CA ILE A 145 -4.32 -12.63 3.18
C ILE A 145 -3.27 -12.26 4.23
N GLY A 146 -2.11 -12.92 4.19
CA GLY A 146 -1.03 -12.67 5.14
C GLY A 146 -0.45 -11.27 5.00
N LEU A 147 0.05 -10.92 3.83
CA LEU A 147 0.63 -9.62 3.53
C LEU A 147 -0.15 -8.91 2.41
N PRO A 148 -0.11 -7.58 2.34
CA PRO A 148 -0.66 -6.83 1.21
C PRO A 148 -0.20 -7.37 -0.14
N LEU A 149 -1.03 -7.23 -1.18
CA LEU A 149 -0.72 -7.66 -2.55
C LEU A 149 0.32 -6.73 -3.19
N LEU A 150 1.41 -6.52 -2.48
CA LEU A 150 2.55 -5.71 -2.88
C LEU A 150 3.72 -6.64 -3.20
N GLY A 151 4.60 -6.19 -4.02
CA GLY A 151 5.81 -6.92 -4.38
C GLY A 151 6.40 -6.33 -5.66
N ILE A 152 7.64 -6.64 -5.89
CA ILE A 152 8.32 -6.24 -7.12
C ILE A 152 8.42 -7.46 -8.03
N ASP A 153 8.21 -7.25 -9.33
CA ASP A 153 8.44 -8.28 -10.34
C ASP A 153 9.91 -8.74 -10.27
N PRO A 154 10.17 -10.04 -10.04
CA PRO A 154 11.53 -10.58 -10.03
C PRO A 154 12.33 -10.27 -11.29
N LYS A 155 11.68 -10.23 -12.45
CA LYS A 155 12.33 -9.85 -13.73
C LYS A 155 12.83 -8.40 -13.70
N ARG A 156 12.04 -7.50 -13.11
CA ARG A 156 12.43 -6.11 -12.93
C ARG A 156 13.60 -5.99 -11.94
N VAL A 157 13.59 -6.75 -10.86
CA VAL A 157 14.69 -6.77 -9.89
C VAL A 157 15.98 -7.26 -10.56
N ALA A 158 15.92 -8.32 -11.37
CA ALA A 158 17.06 -8.84 -12.11
C ALA A 158 17.60 -7.81 -13.11
N ALA A 159 16.73 -7.23 -13.95
CA ALA A 159 17.12 -6.24 -14.95
C ALA A 159 17.77 -4.98 -14.33
N GLU A 160 17.18 -4.44 -13.26
CA GLU A 160 17.76 -3.31 -12.54
C GLU A 160 19.04 -3.74 -11.79
N GLY A 161 19.11 -4.97 -11.29
CA GLY A 161 20.33 -5.54 -10.74
C GLY A 161 21.48 -5.51 -11.76
N ASP A 162 21.23 -5.95 -12.98
CA ASP A 162 22.24 -5.90 -14.06
C ASP A 162 22.65 -4.47 -14.39
N ARG A 163 21.69 -3.55 -14.50
CA ARG A 163 21.93 -2.12 -14.79
C ARG A 163 22.82 -1.43 -13.74
N TRP A 164 22.65 -1.78 -12.45
CA TRP A 164 23.38 -1.17 -11.35
C TRP A 164 24.61 -1.95 -10.91
N ARG A 165 24.89 -3.08 -11.53
CA ARG A 165 25.98 -4.01 -11.15
C ARG A 165 27.33 -3.31 -11.02
N GLU A 166 27.76 -2.60 -12.06
CA GLU A 166 29.06 -1.94 -12.08
C GLU A 166 29.18 -0.85 -11.01
N LYS A 167 28.13 -0.04 -10.85
CA LYS A 167 28.09 1.04 -9.83
C LYS A 167 28.20 0.51 -8.41
N PHE A 168 27.71 -0.70 -8.14
CA PHE A 168 27.71 -1.28 -6.80
C PHE A 168 28.79 -2.35 -6.60
N ALA A 169 29.54 -2.73 -7.64
CA ALA A 169 30.56 -3.78 -7.55
C ALA A 169 31.70 -3.43 -6.60
N SER A 170 32.14 -2.18 -6.63
CA SER A 170 33.30 -1.68 -5.85
C SER A 170 32.94 -1.27 -4.42
N LEU A 171 31.66 -1.31 -4.04
CA LEU A 171 31.25 -0.87 -2.70
C LEU A 171 31.71 -1.84 -1.63
N PRO A 172 32.20 -1.35 -0.49
CA PRO A 172 32.50 -2.19 0.67
C PRO A 172 31.30 -3.01 1.12
N ARG A 173 31.54 -4.26 1.52
CA ARG A 173 30.51 -5.20 1.96
C ARG A 173 30.50 -5.36 3.48
N PRO A 174 29.33 -5.60 4.09
CA PRO A 174 28.00 -5.71 3.51
C PRO A 174 27.44 -4.38 3.03
N LEU A 175 26.62 -4.39 1.96
CA LEU A 175 25.84 -3.22 1.56
C LEU A 175 24.55 -3.14 2.40
N THR A 176 24.49 -2.18 3.29
CA THR A 176 23.32 -1.87 4.11
C THR A 176 22.48 -0.80 3.43
N VAL A 177 21.19 -1.03 3.33
CA VAL A 177 20.25 -0.08 2.70
C VAL A 177 19.22 0.37 3.73
N LEU A 178 19.17 1.69 4.01
CA LEU A 178 18.11 2.31 4.80
C LEU A 178 17.04 2.86 3.87
N LEU A 179 15.83 2.31 3.95
CA LEU A 179 14.66 2.77 3.18
C LEU A 179 13.77 3.65 4.08
N CYS A 180 13.65 4.92 3.72
CA CYS A 180 12.94 5.92 4.48
C CYS A 180 11.51 6.12 3.94
N GLY A 181 10.51 5.91 4.78
CA GLY A 181 9.12 6.29 4.54
C GLY A 181 8.88 7.78 4.84
N GLY A 182 7.90 8.05 5.68
CA GLY A 182 7.54 9.42 6.09
C GLY A 182 6.50 9.44 7.20
N ASN A 183 5.96 10.61 7.48
CA ASN A 183 4.95 10.78 8.50
C ASN A 183 3.68 9.99 8.17
N ILE A 184 3.11 9.32 9.16
CA ILE A 184 1.86 8.58 9.00
C ILE A 184 1.02 8.57 10.28
N GLY A 185 -0.21 9.10 10.20
CA GLY A 185 -1.09 9.18 11.35
C GLY A 185 -0.46 9.96 12.51
N SER A 186 -0.34 9.31 13.65
CA SER A 186 0.29 9.85 14.86
C SER A 186 1.81 9.62 14.94
N HIS A 187 2.43 9.00 13.93
CA HIS A 187 3.86 8.71 13.94
C HIS A 187 4.60 9.73 13.07
N SER A 188 5.72 10.24 13.59
CA SER A 188 6.57 11.21 12.91
C SER A 188 7.91 10.61 12.53
N PHE A 189 8.36 10.92 11.33
CA PHE A 189 9.72 10.70 10.90
C PHE A 189 10.44 12.06 10.87
N ASP A 190 10.77 12.53 12.04
CA ASP A 190 11.46 13.81 12.27
C ASP A 190 13.00 13.65 12.28
N PRO A 191 13.74 14.78 12.31
CA PRO A 191 15.19 14.78 12.37
C PRO A 191 15.79 13.98 13.53
N GLU A 192 15.18 14.03 14.71
CA GLU A 192 15.65 13.29 15.88
C GLU A 192 15.51 11.78 15.68
N THR A 193 14.36 11.32 15.18
CA THR A 193 14.13 9.92 14.84
C THR A 193 15.12 9.42 13.78
N ALA A 194 15.41 10.25 12.77
CA ALA A 194 16.39 9.89 11.74
C ALA A 194 17.81 9.76 12.31
N GLY A 195 18.22 10.67 13.20
CA GLY A 195 19.50 10.62 13.90
C GLY A 195 19.64 9.37 14.76
N ASP A 196 18.59 9.00 15.51
CA ASP A 196 18.55 7.77 16.32
C ASP A 196 18.71 6.52 15.45
N ILE A 197 17.99 6.45 14.33
CA ILE A 197 18.10 5.32 13.39
C ILE A 197 19.52 5.20 12.84
N LEU A 198 20.14 6.31 12.39
CA LEU A 198 21.49 6.31 11.86
C LEU A 198 22.50 5.89 12.93
N SER A 199 22.39 6.41 14.15
CA SER A 199 23.25 6.04 15.27
C SER A 199 23.17 4.55 15.59
N ARG A 200 21.96 3.96 15.57
CA ARG A 200 21.77 2.52 15.80
C ARG A 200 22.35 1.67 14.68
N ILE A 201 22.21 2.12 13.42
CA ILE A 201 22.85 1.44 12.27
C ILE A 201 24.37 1.46 12.42
N GLN A 202 24.96 2.60 12.82
CA GLN A 202 26.40 2.72 13.05
C GLN A 202 26.88 1.86 14.23
N ALA A 203 26.10 1.81 15.30
CA ALA A 203 26.41 1.00 16.49
C ALA A 203 26.42 -0.51 16.22
N MET A 204 25.81 -0.98 15.13
CA MET A 204 25.88 -2.38 14.71
C MET A 204 27.28 -2.81 14.25
N GLY A 205 28.17 -1.86 13.94
CA GLY A 205 29.62 -2.03 13.85
C GLY A 205 30.15 -2.94 12.73
N ASP A 206 29.32 -3.42 11.83
CA ASP A 206 29.68 -4.48 10.89
C ASP A 206 30.48 -4.01 9.66
N GLY A 207 30.87 -2.73 9.61
CA GLY A 207 31.57 -2.17 8.45
C GLY A 207 30.68 -2.12 7.20
N GLY A 208 31.32 -2.11 6.02
CA GLY A 208 30.63 -2.09 4.74
C GLY A 208 30.21 -0.69 4.28
N SER A 209 29.19 -0.62 3.41
CA SER A 209 28.65 0.63 2.88
C SER A 209 27.21 0.84 3.29
N LEU A 210 26.82 2.12 3.48
CA LEU A 210 25.45 2.52 3.80
C LEU A 210 24.86 3.37 2.68
N HIS A 211 23.75 2.93 2.13
CA HIS A 211 22.93 3.71 1.21
C HIS A 211 21.58 4.03 1.84
N VAL A 212 21.25 5.31 1.88
CA VAL A 212 19.97 5.81 2.41
C VAL A 212 19.10 6.25 1.24
N VAL A 213 17.88 5.74 1.15
CA VAL A 213 16.92 6.09 0.10
C VAL A 213 15.74 6.82 0.73
N ALA A 214 15.63 8.11 0.46
CA ALA A 214 14.47 8.91 0.83
C ALA A 214 13.31 8.65 -0.13
N SER A 215 12.09 8.62 0.38
CA SER A 215 10.88 8.51 -0.42
C SER A 215 10.24 9.89 -0.65
N ARG A 216 9.23 9.94 -1.53
CA ARG A 216 8.38 11.11 -1.72
C ARG A 216 7.73 11.63 -0.42
N ARG A 217 7.56 10.76 0.58
CA ARG A 217 6.91 11.09 1.85
C ARG A 217 7.90 11.50 2.94
N THR A 218 9.20 11.36 2.70
CA THR A 218 10.22 11.73 3.67
C THR A 218 10.26 13.25 3.78
N PRO A 219 10.06 13.82 5.00
CA PRO A 219 10.04 15.27 5.17
C PRO A 219 11.37 15.91 4.78
N PRO A 220 11.37 17.09 4.13
CA PRO A 220 12.60 17.77 3.68
C PRO A 220 13.59 18.07 4.82
N GLU A 221 13.10 18.45 5.99
CA GLU A 221 13.90 18.67 7.18
C GLU A 221 14.59 17.40 7.66
N THR A 222 13.90 16.25 7.57
CA THR A 222 14.47 14.95 7.91
C THR A 222 15.52 14.52 6.89
N VAL A 223 15.29 14.77 5.60
CA VAL A 223 16.29 14.52 4.54
C VAL A 223 17.55 15.34 4.78
N THR A 224 17.40 16.61 5.19
CA THR A 224 18.53 17.50 5.52
C THR A 224 19.29 16.98 6.73
N ALA A 225 18.60 16.58 7.79
CA ALA A 225 19.22 16.00 8.98
C ALA A 225 19.97 14.69 8.67
N ILE A 226 19.39 13.81 7.87
CA ILE A 226 20.07 12.60 7.38
C ILE A 226 21.36 12.99 6.66
N ALA A 227 21.31 13.92 5.70
CA ALA A 227 22.47 14.34 4.92
C ALA A 227 23.62 14.85 5.81
N SER A 228 23.28 15.57 6.89
CA SER A 228 24.26 16.11 7.83
C SER A 228 24.85 15.06 8.79
N ALA A 229 24.10 14.00 9.09
CA ALA A 229 24.49 12.95 10.04
C ALA A 229 25.07 11.69 9.37
N LEU A 230 25.16 11.65 8.04
CA LEU A 230 25.70 10.49 7.34
C LEU A 230 27.17 10.25 7.68
N PRO A 231 27.57 9.00 7.95
CA PRO A 231 28.98 8.66 8.11
C PRO A 231 29.74 8.83 6.78
N LYS A 232 31.05 9.02 6.88
CA LYS A 232 31.94 9.14 5.72
C LYS A 232 31.78 7.90 4.81
N GLY A 233 31.55 8.15 3.52
CA GLY A 233 31.37 7.08 2.50
C GLY A 233 29.93 6.58 2.37
N ALA A 234 29.00 7.01 3.21
CA ALA A 234 27.58 6.71 3.02
C ALA A 234 26.97 7.62 1.95
N VAL A 235 25.94 7.11 1.26
CA VAL A 235 25.28 7.80 0.15
C VAL A 235 23.80 8.02 0.44
N LEU A 236 23.33 9.27 0.25
CA LEU A 236 21.91 9.61 0.32
C LEU A 236 21.31 9.76 -1.08
N HIS A 237 20.33 8.95 -1.39
CA HIS A 237 19.51 9.06 -2.58
C HIS A 237 18.23 9.82 -2.24
N ARG A 238 18.13 11.06 -2.75
CA ARG A 238 16.96 11.92 -2.58
C ARG A 238 15.86 11.48 -3.54
N TRP A 239 14.60 11.66 -3.14
CA TRP A 239 13.49 11.45 -4.05
C TRP A 239 13.46 12.56 -5.09
N GLU A 240 13.59 12.19 -6.35
CA GLU A 240 13.43 13.10 -7.48
C GLU A 240 12.22 12.69 -8.31
N THR A 241 11.41 13.66 -8.68
CA THR A 241 10.16 13.45 -9.43
C THR A 241 10.39 13.13 -10.90
N ALA A 242 11.59 13.39 -11.41
CA ALA A 242 11.96 13.24 -12.82
C ALA A 242 13.29 12.52 -12.94
N GLY A 243 13.37 11.22 -12.63
CA GLY A 243 14.69 10.62 -12.74
C GLY A 243 14.70 9.17 -13.19
N ALA A 244 15.37 8.94 -14.34
CA ALA A 244 15.70 7.60 -14.80
C ALA A 244 16.69 6.87 -13.87
N ASP A 245 17.35 7.58 -12.96
CA ASP A 245 18.43 7.07 -12.11
C ASP A 245 18.03 6.82 -10.67
N ASN A 246 16.78 6.45 -10.41
CA ASN A 246 16.37 6.03 -9.08
C ASN A 246 16.95 4.64 -8.76
N PRO A 247 17.90 4.53 -7.82
CA PRO A 247 18.59 3.28 -7.52
C PRO A 247 17.76 2.29 -6.70
N TYR A 248 16.53 2.62 -6.33
CA TYR A 248 15.74 1.85 -5.38
C TYR A 248 15.70 0.34 -5.72
N VAL A 249 15.33 -0.02 -6.95
CA VAL A 249 15.22 -1.42 -7.35
C VAL A 249 16.60 -2.07 -7.51
N GLY A 250 17.59 -1.32 -7.98
CA GLY A 250 18.99 -1.79 -8.01
C GLY A 250 19.52 -2.08 -6.60
N LEU A 251 19.19 -1.23 -5.63
CA LEU A 251 19.56 -1.47 -4.23
C LEU A 251 18.81 -2.66 -3.63
N LEU A 252 17.54 -2.89 -4.02
CA LEU A 252 16.82 -4.11 -3.62
C LEU A 252 17.50 -5.38 -4.15
N ALA A 253 18.08 -5.33 -5.36
CA ALA A 253 18.83 -6.45 -5.93
C ALA A 253 20.16 -6.69 -5.19
N HIS A 254 20.95 -5.63 -4.99
CA HIS A 254 22.33 -5.71 -4.51
C HIS A 254 22.50 -5.59 -2.99
N GLY A 255 21.52 -5.03 -2.28
CA GLY A 255 21.54 -4.87 -0.83
C GLY A 255 21.68 -6.22 -0.12
N HIS A 256 22.57 -6.29 0.86
CA HIS A 256 22.79 -7.48 1.67
C HIS A 256 21.85 -7.52 2.87
N ARG A 257 21.53 -6.36 3.41
CA ARG A 257 20.62 -6.18 4.54
C ARG A 257 19.91 -4.84 4.46
N PHE A 258 18.73 -4.78 5.01
CA PHE A 258 17.84 -3.63 4.90
C PHE A 258 17.37 -3.16 6.26
N VAL A 259 17.35 -1.86 6.44
CA VAL A 259 16.61 -1.19 7.51
C VAL A 259 15.47 -0.42 6.86
N VAL A 260 14.25 -0.61 7.33
CA VAL A 260 13.07 0.06 6.77
C VAL A 260 12.30 0.74 7.88
N THR A 261 11.90 2.00 7.69
CA THR A 261 11.05 2.71 8.64
C THR A 261 9.67 2.05 8.72
N GLY A 262 9.16 1.87 9.93
CA GLY A 262 7.99 1.03 10.22
C GLY A 262 6.65 1.50 9.62
N ASP A 263 6.60 2.73 9.10
CA ASP A 263 5.44 3.28 8.40
C ASP A 263 5.27 2.76 6.96
N SER A 264 6.34 2.25 6.36
CA SER A 264 6.37 1.93 4.93
C SER A 264 6.05 0.47 4.66
N VAL A 265 4.77 0.12 4.77
CA VAL A 265 4.27 -1.25 4.53
C VAL A 265 4.74 -1.82 3.19
N SER A 266 4.76 -1.02 2.13
CA SER A 266 5.20 -1.49 0.80
C SER A 266 6.66 -1.91 0.81
N MET A 267 7.56 -1.08 1.35
CA MET A 267 8.99 -1.39 1.42
C MET A 267 9.26 -2.60 2.31
N LEU A 268 8.57 -2.70 3.46
CA LEU A 268 8.66 -3.87 4.36
C LEU A 268 8.28 -5.15 3.64
N VAL A 269 7.16 -5.15 2.92
CA VAL A 269 6.67 -6.33 2.19
C VAL A 269 7.57 -6.68 1.01
N GLU A 270 8.07 -5.69 0.28
CA GLU A 270 8.97 -5.91 -0.86
C GLU A 270 10.29 -6.56 -0.41
N VAL A 271 10.92 -6.02 0.63
CA VAL A 271 12.17 -6.58 1.17
C VAL A 271 11.94 -7.98 1.75
N ALA A 272 10.88 -8.18 2.53
CA ALA A 272 10.55 -9.48 3.11
C ALA A 272 10.32 -10.55 2.03
N ARG A 273 9.58 -10.22 0.96
CA ARG A 273 9.34 -11.16 -0.17
C ARG A 273 10.58 -11.49 -0.99
N LEU A 274 11.57 -10.61 -1.00
CA LEU A 274 12.88 -10.90 -1.59
C LEU A 274 13.75 -11.80 -0.71
N GLY A 275 13.28 -12.18 0.49
CA GLY A 275 14.03 -13.02 1.44
C GLY A 275 15.30 -12.33 1.95
N LYS A 276 15.35 -11.01 1.93
CA LYS A 276 16.51 -10.24 2.38
C LYS A 276 16.46 -10.02 3.91
N PRO A 277 17.62 -10.03 4.59
CA PRO A 277 17.71 -9.64 5.98
C PRO A 277 17.12 -8.23 6.19
N LEU A 278 16.13 -8.14 7.08
CA LEU A 278 15.33 -6.94 7.30
C LEU A 278 15.28 -6.57 8.77
N ALA A 279 15.62 -5.32 9.09
CA ALA A 279 15.35 -4.71 10.38
C ALA A 279 14.29 -3.61 10.24
N ILE A 280 13.35 -3.54 11.16
CA ILE A 280 12.32 -2.50 11.19
C ILE A 280 12.75 -1.41 12.16
N ALA A 281 12.83 -0.18 11.67
CA ALA A 281 13.04 1.03 12.47
C ALA A 281 11.68 1.62 12.85
N PRO A 282 11.21 1.47 14.10
CA PRO A 282 9.94 2.03 14.52
C PRO A 282 10.01 3.56 14.51
N LEU A 283 8.94 4.21 14.06
CA LEU A 283 8.80 5.65 14.18
C LEU A 283 8.24 6.01 15.55
N ARG A 284 8.69 7.16 16.08
CA ARG A 284 8.19 7.70 17.34
C ARG A 284 6.75 8.23 17.17
N LEU A 285 5.97 8.20 18.23
CA LEU A 285 4.73 8.97 18.29
C LEU A 285 5.09 10.46 18.19
N ALA A 286 4.41 11.16 17.31
CA ALA A 286 4.59 12.60 17.15
C ALA A 286 4.20 13.31 18.44
N ASN A 287 5.13 14.06 19.04
CA ASN A 287 4.83 15.02 20.10
C ASN A 287 4.06 16.21 19.52
N ARG A 288 2.83 15.98 19.09
CA ARG A 288 1.94 17.03 18.59
C ARG A 288 1.25 17.69 19.78
N THR A 289 1.55 18.96 20.02
CA THR A 289 0.72 19.77 20.92
C THR A 289 -0.65 20.02 20.24
N VAL A 290 -1.68 20.25 21.05
CA VAL A 290 -3.00 20.66 20.54
C VAL A 290 -2.88 21.86 19.60
N ALA A 291 -1.94 22.77 19.87
CA ALA A 291 -1.63 23.93 19.03
C ALA A 291 -1.07 23.55 17.65
N ASP A 292 -0.27 22.48 17.53
CA ASP A 292 0.27 22.00 16.25
C ASP A 292 -0.80 21.33 15.41
N ILE A 293 -1.72 20.63 16.07
CA ILE A 293 -2.89 20.03 15.46
C ILE A 293 -3.81 21.12 14.89
N LEU A 294 -4.03 22.19 15.67
CA LEU A 294 -4.85 23.32 15.26
C LEU A 294 -4.19 24.20 14.19
N ARG A 295 -2.85 24.35 14.18
CA ARG A 295 -2.11 25.07 13.13
C ARG A 295 -2.14 24.37 11.77
N GLY A 296 -2.28 23.05 11.74
CA GLY A 296 -2.48 22.27 10.51
C GLY A 296 -3.86 22.48 9.87
N VAL A 297 -4.78 23.16 10.55
CA VAL A 297 -6.11 23.54 10.07
C VAL A 297 -6.02 24.90 9.37
N HIS A 298 -5.34 24.98 8.23
CA HIS A 298 -5.37 26.20 7.40
C HIS A 298 -6.64 26.21 6.55
N VAL A 299 -7.52 27.14 6.92
CA VAL A 299 -8.75 27.48 6.19
C VAL A 299 -8.38 28.24 4.91
N ARG A 300 -8.50 27.60 3.76
CA ARG A 300 -8.61 28.28 2.47
C ARG A 300 -9.80 27.70 1.73
N ASP A 301 -10.78 28.57 1.47
CA ASP A 301 -11.93 28.42 0.59
C ASP A 301 -12.66 27.05 0.56
N GLY A 302 -13.86 27.04 1.09
CA GLY A 302 -14.71 25.87 1.35
C GLY A 302 -14.80 25.54 2.84
N ALA A 303 -14.93 26.57 3.66
CA ALA A 303 -14.65 26.62 5.10
C ALA A 303 -15.25 25.47 5.95
N ALA A 304 -16.48 25.07 5.73
CA ALA A 304 -17.14 24.10 6.60
C ALA A 304 -16.58 22.66 6.47
N TYR A 305 -16.10 22.30 5.28
CA TYR A 305 -15.54 20.95 5.03
C TYR A 305 -14.11 20.82 5.57
N LEU A 306 -13.28 21.86 5.37
CA LEU A 306 -11.90 21.87 5.86
C LEU A 306 -11.84 21.94 7.39
N VAL A 307 -12.77 22.65 8.02
CA VAL A 307 -12.92 22.66 9.49
C VAL A 307 -13.33 21.28 10.00
N ALA A 308 -14.27 20.59 9.38
CA ALA A 308 -14.66 19.23 9.76
C ALA A 308 -13.54 18.22 9.53
N ALA A 309 -12.76 18.34 8.44
CA ALA A 309 -11.63 17.48 8.15
C ALA A 309 -10.46 17.75 9.11
N GLY A 310 -10.19 19.01 9.43
CA GLY A 310 -9.18 19.41 10.41
C GLY A 310 -9.55 18.99 11.83
N ALA A 311 -10.80 19.16 12.25
CA ALA A 311 -11.30 18.68 13.54
C ALA A 311 -11.24 17.15 13.65
N GLN A 312 -11.52 16.42 12.57
CA GLN A 312 -11.40 14.96 12.56
C GLN A 312 -9.92 14.54 12.67
N GLN A 313 -9.01 15.22 11.96
CA GLN A 313 -7.58 14.94 12.02
C GLN A 313 -6.99 15.31 13.40
N ALA A 314 -7.48 16.40 14.01
CA ALA A 314 -7.16 16.79 15.37
C ALA A 314 -7.63 15.75 16.38
N MET A 315 -8.85 15.25 16.23
CA MET A 315 -9.43 14.22 17.08
C MET A 315 -8.72 12.88 16.91
N GLU A 316 -8.35 12.49 15.67
CA GLU A 316 -7.53 11.30 15.39
C GLU A 316 -6.10 11.41 15.99
N GLY A 317 -5.58 12.62 16.17
CA GLY A 317 -4.32 12.90 16.88
C GLY A 317 -4.45 12.87 18.42
N LEU A 318 -5.61 13.24 18.94
CA LEU A 318 -5.87 13.26 20.39
C LEU A 318 -6.24 11.87 20.96
N LEU A 319 -6.95 11.06 20.19
CA LEU A 319 -7.45 9.76 20.62
C LEU A 319 -6.36 8.76 21.03
N PRO A 320 -5.19 8.69 20.36
CA PRO A 320 -4.05 7.88 20.84
C PRO A 320 -3.48 8.37 22.17
N LEU A 321 -3.49 9.69 22.43
CA LEU A 321 -3.06 10.27 23.72
C LEU A 321 -4.02 9.89 24.87
N LEU A 322 -5.27 9.55 24.54
CA LEU A 322 -6.28 9.07 25.46
C LEU A 322 -6.37 7.54 25.49
N GLY A 323 -5.45 6.82 24.82
CA GLY A 323 -5.47 5.37 24.70
C GLY A 323 -6.58 4.82 23.80
N LEU A 324 -7.23 5.68 22.99
CA LEU A 324 -8.31 5.30 22.09
C LEU A 324 -7.80 5.22 20.64
N GLU A 325 -7.65 4.00 20.12
CA GLU A 325 -7.25 3.77 18.72
C GLU A 325 -8.43 3.94 17.75
N THR A 326 -8.29 4.86 16.80
CA THR A 326 -9.27 5.06 15.70
C THR A 326 -8.84 4.45 14.37
N SER A 327 -7.60 3.96 14.27
CA SER A 327 -7.08 3.38 13.04
C SER A 327 -7.46 1.90 12.92
N THR A 328 -8.08 1.52 11.80
CA THR A 328 -8.28 0.10 11.47
C THR A 328 -6.98 -0.58 11.01
N ARG A 329 -5.92 0.19 10.74
CA ARG A 329 -4.59 -0.29 10.37
C ARG A 329 -3.68 -0.23 11.59
N ASP A 330 -3.21 -1.37 12.01
CA ASP A 330 -2.28 -1.51 13.13
C ASP A 330 -0.91 -1.92 12.61
N PHE A 331 0.02 -0.96 12.56
CA PHE A 331 1.38 -1.23 12.10
C PHE A 331 2.13 -2.14 13.06
N THR A 332 1.83 -2.06 14.36
CA THR A 332 2.44 -2.94 15.37
C THR A 332 2.10 -4.39 15.08
N LEU A 333 0.85 -4.69 14.73
CA LEU A 333 0.46 -6.05 14.32
C LEU A 333 1.25 -6.55 13.10
N LEU A 334 1.54 -5.67 12.14
CA LEU A 334 2.35 -6.04 10.98
C LEU A 334 3.80 -6.33 11.39
N HIS A 335 4.39 -5.45 12.22
CA HIS A 335 5.77 -5.64 12.68
C HIS A 335 5.89 -6.92 13.51
N ASP A 336 5.01 -7.14 14.48
CA ASP A 336 4.98 -8.34 15.31
C ASP A 336 4.81 -9.62 14.48
N PHE A 337 4.01 -9.55 13.42
CA PHE A 337 3.86 -10.68 12.52
C PHE A 337 5.16 -10.98 11.76
N LEU A 338 5.80 -9.95 11.20
CA LEU A 338 7.08 -10.12 10.52
C LEU A 338 8.15 -10.68 11.45
N TYR A 339 8.20 -10.20 12.72
CA TYR A 339 9.10 -10.70 13.74
C TYR A 339 8.82 -12.17 14.08
N ARG A 340 7.58 -12.51 14.39
CA ARG A 340 7.18 -13.91 14.73
C ARG A 340 7.43 -14.89 13.60
N LYS A 341 7.38 -14.44 12.34
CA LYS A 341 7.68 -15.27 11.16
C LYS A 341 9.18 -15.36 10.85
N GLY A 342 10.03 -14.63 11.56
CA GLY A 342 11.46 -14.55 11.28
C GLY A 342 11.75 -13.84 9.94
N TRP A 343 10.86 -12.98 9.47
CA TRP A 343 11.03 -12.22 8.24
C TRP A 343 11.64 -10.83 8.47
N ALA A 344 11.67 -10.38 9.72
CA ALA A 344 12.31 -9.15 10.14
C ALA A 344 12.74 -9.26 11.60
N VAL A 345 13.60 -8.33 12.02
CA VAL A 345 14.00 -8.10 13.40
C VAL A 345 13.79 -6.64 13.80
N PRO A 346 13.66 -6.29 15.08
CA PRO A 346 13.75 -4.90 15.51
C PRO A 346 15.12 -4.32 15.16
N LEU A 347 15.19 -3.03 14.80
CA LEU A 347 16.47 -2.35 14.58
C LEU A 347 17.34 -2.43 15.85
N GLY A 348 18.58 -2.86 15.69
CA GLY A 348 19.53 -3.08 16.78
C GLY A 348 19.71 -4.53 17.15
N GLU A 349 18.81 -5.41 16.73
CA GLU A 349 18.98 -6.86 16.84
C GLU A 349 19.81 -7.41 15.67
N PRO A 350 20.51 -8.56 15.84
CA PRO A 350 21.23 -9.19 14.76
C PRO A 350 20.33 -9.51 13.56
N PHE A 351 20.78 -9.20 12.35
CA PHE A 351 20.05 -9.52 11.13
C PHE A 351 19.89 -11.04 10.94
N VAL A 352 18.71 -11.45 10.53
CA VAL A 352 18.39 -12.85 10.21
C VAL A 352 18.01 -12.93 8.72
N THR A 353 18.61 -13.91 8.03
CA THR A 353 18.16 -14.26 6.67
C THR A 353 16.96 -15.19 6.77
N PRO A 354 15.78 -14.81 6.23
CA PRO A 354 14.60 -15.65 6.28
C PRO A 354 14.84 -17.00 5.56
N SER A 355 14.63 -18.11 6.24
CA SER A 355 14.70 -19.45 5.64
C SER A 355 13.50 -19.73 4.72
N ASN A 356 12.38 -19.08 4.96
CA ASN A 356 11.15 -19.26 4.22
C ASN A 356 10.46 -17.90 4.01
N PRO A 357 10.81 -17.14 2.95
CA PRO A 357 10.22 -15.83 2.66
C PRO A 357 8.70 -15.91 2.50
N PRO A 358 7.97 -14.80 2.75
CA PRO A 358 6.51 -14.80 2.65
C PRO A 358 6.04 -15.14 1.24
N ALA A 359 5.14 -16.12 1.17
CA ALA A 359 4.46 -16.48 -0.08
C ALA A 359 3.60 -15.32 -0.62
N ASP A 360 3.34 -15.35 -1.91
CA ASP A 360 2.46 -14.40 -2.57
C ASP A 360 1.02 -14.90 -2.56
N ASP A 361 0.18 -14.25 -1.75
CA ASP A 361 -1.25 -14.60 -1.63
C ASP A 361 -2.09 -14.12 -2.83
N THR A 362 -1.48 -13.53 -3.86
CA THR A 362 -2.19 -13.02 -5.04
C THR A 362 -2.99 -14.11 -5.73
N ALA A 363 -2.45 -15.32 -5.85
CA ALA A 363 -3.16 -16.45 -6.45
C ALA A 363 -4.42 -16.87 -5.66
N ILE A 364 -4.41 -16.74 -4.33
CA ILE A 364 -5.57 -17.02 -3.48
C ILE A 364 -6.66 -15.99 -3.74
N ALA A 365 -6.29 -14.70 -3.72
CA ALA A 365 -7.21 -13.60 -3.99
C ALA A 365 -7.77 -13.66 -5.43
N ALA A 366 -6.93 -14.01 -6.41
CA ALA A 366 -7.33 -14.15 -7.82
C ALA A 366 -8.38 -15.27 -8.02
N ARG A 367 -8.17 -16.44 -7.42
CA ARG A 367 -9.17 -17.51 -7.47
C ARG A 367 -10.50 -17.07 -6.90
N ARG A 368 -10.51 -16.34 -5.78
CA ARG A 368 -11.74 -15.79 -5.20
C ARG A 368 -12.38 -14.73 -6.10
N LEU A 369 -11.57 -13.90 -6.77
CA LEU A 369 -12.05 -12.90 -7.72
C LEU A 369 -12.69 -13.56 -8.96
N MET A 370 -12.03 -14.58 -9.53
CA MET A 370 -12.55 -15.35 -10.66
C MET A 370 -13.86 -16.05 -10.32
N ALA A 371 -13.99 -16.56 -9.11
CA ALA A 371 -15.23 -17.20 -8.64
C ALA A 371 -16.43 -16.24 -8.67
N LEU A 372 -16.23 -14.92 -8.51
CA LEU A 372 -17.31 -13.95 -8.68
C LEU A 372 -17.82 -13.89 -10.11
N LEU A 373 -17.00 -14.15 -11.11
CA LEU A 373 -17.36 -14.07 -12.53
C LEU A 373 -17.96 -15.36 -13.05
N ALA A 374 -17.89 -16.46 -12.27
CA ALA A 374 -18.44 -17.74 -12.67
C ALA A 374 -19.98 -17.67 -12.86
N PRO A 375 -20.55 -18.35 -13.87
CA PRO A 375 -21.98 -18.50 -14.02
C PRO A 375 -22.59 -19.12 -12.75
N GLY A 376 -23.65 -18.52 -12.20
CA GLY A 376 -24.32 -19.02 -10.99
C GLY A 376 -23.68 -18.62 -9.64
N ALA A 377 -22.64 -17.79 -9.62
CA ALA A 377 -22.18 -17.19 -8.38
C ALA A 377 -23.31 -16.38 -7.74
N VAL A 378 -23.58 -16.66 -6.45
CA VAL A 378 -24.69 -16.06 -5.69
C VAL A 378 -24.61 -14.53 -5.78
N ARG A 379 -25.72 -13.94 -6.18
CA ARG A 379 -25.91 -12.47 -6.28
C ARG A 379 -25.95 -11.82 -4.91
#